data_f4bc662251d6ef652d74ac2ee6ac766c
#
_entry.id   f4bc662251d6ef652d74ac2ee6ac766c
#
_cell.length_a   1.000
_cell.length_b   1.000
_cell.length_c   1.000
_cell.angle_alpha   90.00
_cell.angle_beta   90.00
_cell.angle_gamma   90.00
#
_symmetry.space_group_name_H-M   'P 1'
#
loop_
_entity.id
_entity.type
_entity.pdbx_description
1 polymer ?
#
loop_
_entity_poly.entity_id
_entity_poly.type
_entity_poly.pdbx_seq_one_letter_code
_entity_poly.pdbx_strand_id
1 'polypeptide(L)' 'MSITINGIGFVENSITLDTDYTLADNRNAMTAGPVTVADGITITIGDGATWSVV' A
#
# COMPACT_ATOMS: atom_id res chain seq x y z
N MET A 1 -7.45 -0.66 4.21
CA MET A 1 -6.25 0.19 4.05
C MET A 1 -6.66 1.55 3.55
N SER A 2 -6.10 2.60 4.09
CA SER A 2 -6.43 3.95 3.66
C SER A 2 -5.18 4.81 3.53
N ILE A 3 -5.21 5.70 2.58
CA ILE A 3 -4.18 6.72 2.37
C ILE A 3 -4.85 8.07 2.47
N THR A 4 -4.22 8.97 3.19
CA THR A 4 -4.67 10.35 3.31
C THR A 4 -3.58 11.29 2.77
N ILE A 5 -3.97 12.15 1.86
CA ILE A 5 -3.11 13.22 1.38
C ILE A 5 -3.71 14.52 1.89
N ASN A 6 -3.00 15.18 2.79
CA ASN A 6 -3.45 16.47 3.31
C ASN A 6 -2.71 17.61 2.62
N GLY A 7 -3.29 18.79 2.61
CA GLY A 7 -2.77 19.95 1.87
C GLY A 7 -1.50 20.57 2.44
N ILE A 8 -0.92 20.02 3.51
CA ILE A 8 0.26 20.57 4.16
C ILE A 8 1.52 19.74 3.95
N GLY A 9 1.49 18.76 3.04
CA GLY A 9 2.69 18.05 2.59
C GLY A 9 2.91 16.67 3.19
N PHE A 10 1.89 16.06 3.79
CA PHE A 10 1.99 14.70 4.35
C PHE A 10 1.15 13.71 3.56
N VAL A 11 1.68 12.50 3.43
CA VAL A 11 0.93 11.35 2.96
C VAL A 11 0.91 10.35 4.10
N GLU A 12 -0.27 9.90 4.50
CA GLU A 12 -0.44 8.97 5.61
C GLU A 12 -1.12 7.70 5.15
N ASN A 13 -0.70 6.57 5.70
CA ASN A 13 -1.36 5.30 5.49
C ASN A 13 -1.31 4.47 6.78
N SER A 14 -2.15 3.42 6.82
CA SER A 14 -2.18 2.53 7.98
C SER A 14 -0.87 1.79 8.15
N ILE A 15 -0.43 1.61 9.38
CA ILE A 15 0.73 0.77 9.70
C ILE A 15 0.40 -0.69 9.43
N THR A 16 -0.82 -1.11 9.75
CA THR A 16 -1.27 -2.49 9.56
C THR A 16 -2.19 -2.56 8.34
N LEU A 17 -1.82 -3.39 7.38
CA LEU A 17 -2.63 -3.67 6.20
C LEU A 17 -3.55 -4.83 6.54
N ASP A 18 -4.84 -4.55 6.70
CA ASP A 18 -5.84 -5.52 7.18
C ASP A 18 -6.92 -5.83 6.17
N THR A 19 -6.71 -5.46 4.92
CA THR A 19 -7.64 -5.71 3.81
C THR A 19 -6.86 -6.24 2.63
N ASP A 20 -7.37 -7.31 2.00
CA ASP A 20 -6.76 -7.83 0.78
C ASP A 20 -6.76 -6.75 -0.31
N TYR A 21 -5.69 -6.67 -1.04
CA TYR A 21 -5.57 -5.71 -2.11
C TYR A 21 -4.82 -6.31 -3.30
N THR A 22 -5.27 -6.00 -4.48
CA THR A 22 -4.60 -6.38 -5.72
C THR A 22 -4.16 -5.12 -6.46
N LEU A 23 -2.86 -4.99 -6.66
CA LEU A 23 -2.31 -3.95 -7.50
C LEU A 23 -2.42 -4.41 -8.95
N ALA A 24 -3.16 -3.66 -9.76
CA ALA A 24 -3.39 -4.01 -11.16
C ALA A 24 -2.08 -4.04 -11.96
N ASP A 25 -2.10 -4.75 -13.08
CA ASP A 25 -0.93 -4.87 -13.95
C ASP A 25 -0.46 -3.48 -14.41
N ASN A 26 0.85 -3.32 -14.53
CA ASN A 26 1.49 -2.10 -15.02
C ASN A 26 1.18 -0.87 -14.18
N ARG A 27 1.02 -1.05 -12.87
CA ARG A 27 0.77 0.05 -11.93
C ARG A 27 1.92 0.16 -10.94
N ASN A 28 2.14 1.36 -10.46
CA ASN A 28 3.07 1.63 -9.38
C ASN A 28 2.30 2.03 -8.13
N ALA A 29 2.74 1.54 -6.98
CA ALA A 29 2.18 1.93 -5.70
C ALA A 29 3.30 2.30 -4.75
N MET A 30 2.99 3.16 -3.80
CA MET A 30 3.93 3.62 -2.79
C MET A 30 3.22 3.67 -1.44
N THR A 31 3.91 3.17 -0.42
CA THR A 31 3.39 3.15 0.94
C THR A 31 4.48 3.65 1.88
N ALA A 32 4.11 4.51 2.81
CA ALA A 32 5.05 4.91 3.85
C ALA A 32 5.19 3.77 4.86
N GLY A 33 6.42 3.42 5.18
CA GLY A 33 6.72 2.33 6.10
C GLY A 33 7.18 2.82 7.47
N PRO A 34 7.39 1.87 8.40
CA PRO A 34 7.19 0.43 8.22
C PRO A 34 5.71 0.03 8.18
N VAL A 35 5.40 -1.05 7.46
CA VAL A 35 4.05 -1.60 7.39
C VAL A 35 4.05 -3.08 7.75
N THR A 36 2.95 -3.54 8.31
CA THR A 36 2.72 -4.93 8.68
C THR A 36 1.50 -5.44 7.93
N VAL A 37 1.63 -6.59 7.28
CA VAL A 37 0.48 -7.27 6.67
C VAL A 37 -0.13 -8.17 7.73
N ALA A 38 -1.41 -7.95 8.04
CA ALA A 38 -2.10 -8.73 9.06
C ALA A 38 -2.23 -10.20 8.64
N ASP A 39 -2.40 -11.09 9.63
CA ASP A 39 -2.59 -12.53 9.37
C ASP A 39 -3.81 -12.74 8.47
N GLY A 40 -3.67 -13.62 7.49
CA GLY A 40 -4.77 -13.95 6.58
C GLY A 40 -4.99 -12.94 5.47
N ILE A 41 -4.19 -11.88 5.39
CA ILE A 41 -4.32 -10.85 4.36
C ILE A 41 -3.34 -11.11 3.23
N THR A 42 -3.81 -10.95 2.01
CA THR A 42 -3.01 -11.14 0.81
C THR A 42 -2.92 -9.82 0.02
N ILE A 43 -1.71 -9.41 -0.26
CA ILE A 43 -1.44 -8.29 -1.16
C ILE A 43 -0.88 -8.89 -2.45
N THR A 44 -1.55 -8.67 -3.55
CA THR A 44 -1.16 -9.20 -4.86
C THR A 44 -0.60 -8.09 -5.73
N ILE A 45 0.56 -8.33 -6.31
CA ILE A 45 1.21 -7.38 -7.22
C ILE A 45 1.07 -7.95 -8.63
N GLY A 46 0.38 -7.23 -9.50
CA GLY A 46 0.16 -7.65 -10.88
C GLY A 46 1.43 -7.61 -11.74
N ASP A 47 1.34 -8.17 -12.94
CA ASP A 47 2.48 -8.20 -13.87
C ASP A 47 2.91 -6.78 -14.23
N GLY A 48 4.21 -6.53 -14.13
CA GLY A 48 4.77 -5.21 -14.43
C GLY A 48 4.45 -4.14 -13.40
N ALA A 49 3.79 -4.50 -12.30
CA ALA A 49 3.47 -3.58 -11.22
C ALA A 49 4.60 -3.55 -10.19
N THR A 50 4.73 -2.44 -9.51
CA THR A 50 5.74 -2.24 -8.48
C THR A 50 5.09 -1.63 -7.24
N TRP A 51 5.39 -2.20 -6.08
CA TRP A 51 5.00 -1.63 -4.80
C TRP A 51 6.26 -1.29 -4.01
N SER A 52 6.38 -0.02 -3.65
CA SER A 52 7.52 0.46 -2.88
C SER A 52 7.08 0.87 -1.48
N VAL A 53 7.85 0.49 -0.48
CA VAL A 53 7.66 0.92 0.91
C VAL A 53 8.81 1.86 1.24
N VAL A 54 8.49 3.07 1.56
CA VAL A 54 9.50 4.12 1.81
C VAL A 54 9.63 4.50 3.27
#